data_a26fa54b7a4529cf13b46996b43131a6
#
_entry.id   a26fa54b7a4529cf13b46996b43131a6
#
_cell.length_a   1.000
_cell.length_b   1.000
_cell.length_c   1.000
_cell.angle_alpha   90.00
_cell.angle_beta   90.00
_cell.angle_gamma   90.00
#
_symmetry.space_group_name_H-M   'P 1'
#
loop_
_entity.id
_entity.type
_entity.pdbx_description
1 polymer ?
#
loop_
_entity_poly.entity_id
_entity_poly.type
_entity_poly.pdbx_seq_one_letter_code
_entity_poly.pdbx_strand_id
1 'polypeptide(L)'
;MKKQKTSLSFIITTLVVGLVTLFLLWSTFYFFSLYVGSMKQAAHTSSEQAVTQASNTISNYIGDMQEIMSLIEKDLTKSGGSTGQTLETLCSVRSDLVAVYIYDEQGKLVDSHTGTHTLKEHYLKDLSYIELDSYSPGVLYLSEPHVESLLQDYYPWVVSVLQEIPGADGQKLRVVIDLSLIHISEPTRPEPI
;
A
#
# COMPACT_ATOMS: atom_id res chain seq x y z
N MET A 1 18.06 25.29 78.13
CA MET A 1 17.70 25.29 76.71
C MET A 1 17.92 26.69 76.13
N LYS A 2 18.99 26.93 75.36
CA LYS A 2 19.26 28.21 74.71
C LYS A 2 18.30 28.36 73.48
N LYS A 3 17.36 29.31 73.54
CA LYS A 3 16.56 29.75 72.42
C LYS A 3 17.52 30.40 71.42
N GLN A 4 17.81 29.70 70.30
CA GLN A 4 18.53 30.28 69.18
C GLN A 4 17.64 31.39 68.60
N LYS A 5 18.07 32.65 68.69
CA LYS A 5 17.45 33.78 67.97
C LYS A 5 17.78 33.64 66.51
N THR A 6 16.86 33.07 65.68
CA THR A 6 16.97 33.07 64.22
C THR A 6 16.99 34.52 63.75
N SER A 7 18.06 34.89 62.99
CA SER A 7 18.19 36.22 62.44
C SER A 7 17.05 36.51 61.49
N LEU A 8 16.43 37.68 61.56
CA LEU A 8 15.36 38.13 60.69
C LEU A 8 15.76 37.98 59.22
N SER A 9 17.02 38.26 58.91
CA SER A 9 17.62 38.05 57.54
C SER A 9 17.53 36.59 57.08
N PHE A 10 17.80 35.62 57.98
CA PHE A 10 17.69 34.19 57.63
C PHE A 10 16.25 33.79 57.32
N ILE A 11 15.27 34.28 58.03
CA ILE A 11 13.85 34.01 57.80
C ILE A 11 13.44 34.59 56.44
N ILE A 12 13.81 35.83 56.14
CA ILE A 12 13.49 36.49 54.85
C ILE A 12 14.14 35.74 53.68
N THR A 13 15.42 35.37 53.80
CA THR A 13 16.11 34.64 52.74
C THR A 13 15.48 33.27 52.45
N THR A 14 15.15 32.53 53.51
CA THR A 14 14.50 31.21 53.37
C THR A 14 13.11 31.34 52.72
N LEU A 15 12.36 32.38 53.08
CA LEU A 15 11.03 32.64 52.49
C LEU A 15 11.13 32.99 51.00
N VAL A 16 12.09 33.85 50.61
CA VAL A 16 12.31 34.23 49.20
C VAL A 16 12.75 33.04 48.38
N VAL A 17 13.72 32.25 48.88
CA VAL A 17 14.19 31.03 48.18
C VAL A 17 13.04 30.03 48.03
N GLY A 18 12.23 29.83 49.07
CA GLY A 18 11.06 28.95 49.02
C GLY A 18 10.03 29.40 47.97
N LEU A 19 9.78 30.70 47.88
CA LEU A 19 8.84 31.26 46.90
C LEU A 19 9.35 31.09 45.45
N VAL A 20 10.63 31.35 45.24
CA VAL A 20 11.26 31.19 43.90
C VAL A 20 11.26 29.72 43.47
N THR A 21 11.61 28.79 44.39
CA THR A 21 11.59 27.34 44.06
C THR A 21 10.18 26.86 43.74
N LEU A 22 9.18 27.31 44.50
CA LEU A 22 7.77 26.96 44.27
C LEU A 22 7.28 27.47 42.89
N PHE A 23 7.66 28.71 42.56
CA PHE A 23 7.34 29.29 41.23
C PHE A 23 8.01 28.51 40.08
N LEU A 24 9.28 28.13 40.24
CA LEU A 24 9.98 27.34 39.23
C LEU A 24 9.34 25.95 39.04
N LEU A 25 8.98 25.28 40.14
CA LEU A 25 8.31 23.97 40.06
C LEU A 25 6.95 24.08 39.37
N TRP A 26 6.16 25.11 39.71
CA TRP A 26 4.87 25.35 39.07
C TRP A 26 5.00 25.67 37.59
N SER A 27 5.96 26.52 37.22
CA SER A 27 6.27 26.87 35.84
C SER A 27 6.70 25.63 35.01
N THR A 28 7.59 24.82 35.58
CA THR A 28 8.04 23.58 34.93
C THR A 28 6.88 22.61 34.70
N PHE A 29 6.03 22.43 35.70
CA PHE A 29 4.85 21.55 35.57
C PHE A 29 3.87 22.07 34.50
N TYR A 30 3.64 23.39 34.48
CA TYR A 30 2.77 24.01 33.48
C TYR A 30 3.29 23.82 32.06
N PHE A 31 4.58 24.10 31.82
CA PHE A 31 5.19 23.89 30.49
C PHE A 31 5.24 22.43 30.10
N PHE A 32 5.50 21.53 31.04
CA PHE A 32 5.48 20.09 30.77
C PHE A 32 4.08 19.62 30.35
N SER A 33 3.04 20.08 31.00
CA SER A 33 1.65 19.76 30.66
C SER A 33 1.30 20.24 29.23
N LEU A 34 1.67 21.49 28.90
CA LEU A 34 1.49 22.03 27.55
C LEU A 34 2.26 21.23 26.48
N TYR A 35 3.51 20.88 26.79
CA TYR A 35 4.36 20.11 25.88
C TYR A 35 3.77 18.71 25.60
N VAL A 36 3.35 17.98 26.63
CA VAL A 36 2.73 16.67 26.49
C VAL A 36 1.42 16.76 25.69
N GLY A 37 0.61 17.80 25.94
CA GLY A 37 -0.61 18.03 25.16
C GLY A 37 -0.33 18.27 23.67
N SER A 38 0.63 19.13 23.36
CA SER A 38 1.06 19.43 21.99
C SER A 38 1.63 18.20 21.28
N MET A 39 2.46 17.41 21.97
CA MET A 39 3.03 16.16 21.41
C MET A 39 1.95 15.13 21.10
N LYS A 40 0.97 14.93 21.98
CA LYS A 40 -0.15 14.03 21.73
C LYS A 40 -0.97 14.47 20.51
N GLN A 41 -1.27 15.76 20.42
CA GLN A 41 -2.01 16.31 19.28
C GLN A 41 -1.23 16.16 17.97
N ALA A 42 0.07 16.47 17.98
CA ALA A 42 0.93 16.31 16.82
C ALA A 42 1.01 14.84 16.36
N ALA A 43 1.16 13.90 17.30
CA ALA A 43 1.18 12.47 17.00
C ALA A 43 -0.16 12.00 16.41
N HIS A 44 -1.29 12.45 16.97
CA HIS A 44 -2.63 12.10 16.47
C HIS A 44 -2.84 12.63 15.04
N THR A 45 -2.55 13.91 14.81
CA THR A 45 -2.67 14.53 13.48
C THR A 45 -1.77 13.87 12.45
N SER A 46 -0.52 13.55 12.82
CA SER A 46 0.42 12.85 11.94
C SER A 46 -0.08 11.44 11.58
N SER A 47 -0.64 10.72 12.56
CA SER A 47 -1.23 9.40 12.33
C SER A 47 -2.45 9.46 11.41
N GLU A 48 -3.37 10.42 11.62
CA GLU A 48 -4.54 10.62 10.75
C GLU A 48 -4.13 10.98 9.32
N GLN A 49 -3.13 11.86 9.17
CA GLN A 49 -2.60 12.22 7.85
C GLN A 49 -1.99 11.01 7.14
N ALA A 50 -1.22 10.18 7.85
CA ALA A 50 -0.63 8.96 7.28
C ALA A 50 -1.71 7.97 6.82
N VAL A 51 -2.76 7.75 7.63
CA VAL A 51 -3.89 6.87 7.26
C VAL A 51 -4.65 7.43 6.05
N THR A 52 -4.92 8.73 6.02
CA THR A 52 -5.61 9.38 4.90
C THR A 52 -4.79 9.28 3.62
N GLN A 53 -3.49 9.52 3.71
CA GLN A 53 -2.59 9.40 2.56
C GLN A 53 -2.53 7.96 2.04
N ALA A 54 -2.41 6.98 2.93
CA ALA A 54 -2.43 5.56 2.55
C ALA A 54 -3.75 5.18 1.88
N SER A 55 -4.89 5.61 2.44
CA SER A 55 -6.21 5.36 1.86
C SER A 55 -6.36 5.97 0.46
N ASN A 56 -5.92 7.22 0.27
CA ASN A 56 -5.95 7.88 -1.03
C ASN A 56 -5.04 7.16 -2.05
N THR A 57 -3.86 6.75 -1.62
CA THR A 57 -2.93 5.99 -2.49
C THR A 57 -3.54 4.68 -2.94
N ILE A 58 -4.14 3.91 -2.03
CA ILE A 58 -4.82 2.65 -2.36
C ILE A 58 -6.00 2.90 -3.30
N SER A 59 -6.83 3.92 -3.03
CA SER A 59 -7.99 4.26 -3.86
C SER A 59 -7.58 4.64 -5.30
N ASN A 60 -6.53 5.43 -5.44
CA ASN A 60 -5.99 5.80 -6.74
C ASN A 60 -5.45 4.57 -7.47
N TYR A 61 -4.73 3.70 -6.76
CA TYR A 61 -4.18 2.48 -7.32
C TYR A 61 -5.27 1.52 -7.83
N ILE A 62 -6.35 1.35 -7.06
CA ILE A 62 -7.52 0.57 -7.50
C ILE A 62 -8.16 1.19 -8.75
N GLY A 63 -8.29 2.52 -8.78
CA GLY A 63 -8.79 3.24 -9.95
C GLY A 63 -7.94 3.00 -11.20
N ASP A 64 -6.62 3.07 -11.07
CA ASP A 64 -5.67 2.75 -12.15
C ASP A 64 -5.83 1.31 -12.65
N MET A 65 -6.02 0.35 -11.74
CA MET A 65 -6.24 -1.05 -12.11
C MET A 65 -7.55 -1.25 -12.86
N GLN A 66 -8.62 -0.55 -12.45
CA GLN A 66 -9.90 -0.58 -13.19
C GLN A 66 -9.74 -0.02 -14.61
N GLU A 67 -8.95 1.05 -14.78
CA GLU A 67 -8.66 1.61 -16.10
C GLU A 67 -7.88 0.61 -16.98
N ILE A 68 -6.86 -0.04 -16.44
CA ILE A 68 -6.10 -1.08 -17.14
C ILE A 68 -7.00 -2.24 -17.56
N MET A 69 -7.84 -2.74 -16.65
CA MET A 69 -8.79 -3.81 -16.95
C MET A 69 -9.76 -3.41 -18.06
N SER A 70 -10.27 -2.17 -18.04
CA SER A 70 -11.13 -1.63 -19.10
C SER A 70 -10.41 -1.53 -20.45
N LEU A 71 -9.12 -1.19 -20.47
CA LEU A 71 -8.32 -1.17 -21.69
C LEU A 71 -8.13 -2.57 -22.25
N ILE A 72 -7.82 -3.56 -21.42
CA ILE A 72 -7.70 -4.97 -21.80
C ILE A 72 -9.04 -5.52 -22.34
N GLU A 73 -10.14 -5.25 -21.64
CA GLU A 73 -11.49 -5.64 -22.09
C GLU A 73 -11.83 -5.08 -23.47
N LYS A 74 -11.56 -3.78 -23.67
CA LYS A 74 -11.81 -3.12 -24.95
C LYS A 74 -10.97 -3.68 -26.08
N ASP A 75 -9.76 -4.11 -25.80
CA ASP A 75 -8.87 -4.70 -26.80
C ASP A 75 -9.29 -6.14 -27.14
N LEU A 76 -9.59 -6.95 -26.12
CA LEU A 76 -10.10 -8.31 -26.29
C LEU A 76 -11.40 -8.35 -27.10
N THR A 77 -12.31 -7.38 -26.88
CA THR A 77 -13.57 -7.31 -27.63
C THR A 77 -13.40 -6.83 -29.06
N LYS A 78 -12.38 -6.02 -29.36
CA LYS A 78 -12.14 -5.46 -30.71
C LYS A 78 -11.27 -6.34 -31.60
N SER A 79 -10.24 -6.97 -31.02
CA SER A 79 -9.17 -7.63 -31.78
C SER A 79 -9.38 -9.12 -32.00
N GLY A 80 -10.57 -9.67 -31.66
CA GLY A 80 -10.85 -11.09 -31.85
C GLY A 80 -9.95 -12.01 -31.01
N GLY A 81 -9.48 -11.53 -29.86
CA GLY A 81 -8.74 -12.33 -28.89
C GLY A 81 -7.21 -12.17 -28.89
N SER A 82 -6.64 -11.24 -29.66
CA SER A 82 -5.19 -10.98 -29.63
C SER A 82 -4.89 -9.67 -28.90
N THR A 83 -4.39 -9.75 -27.67
CA THR A 83 -4.05 -8.61 -26.82
C THR A 83 -2.55 -8.33 -26.74
N GLY A 84 -1.73 -9.10 -27.44
CA GLY A 84 -0.27 -9.09 -27.26
C GLY A 84 0.37 -7.69 -27.31
N GLN A 85 -0.03 -6.84 -28.25
CA GLN A 85 0.54 -5.49 -28.38
C GLN A 85 0.12 -4.55 -27.25
N THR A 86 -1.13 -4.63 -26.78
CA THR A 86 -1.63 -3.83 -25.67
C THR A 86 -0.97 -4.26 -24.36
N LEU A 87 -0.88 -5.55 -24.09
CA LEU A 87 -0.22 -6.08 -22.89
C LEU A 87 1.27 -5.76 -22.89
N GLU A 88 1.96 -5.88 -24.02
CA GLU A 88 3.37 -5.52 -24.17
C GLU A 88 3.59 -4.03 -23.86
N THR A 89 2.73 -3.16 -24.38
CA THR A 89 2.79 -1.72 -24.13
C THR A 89 2.56 -1.42 -22.64
N LEU A 90 1.54 -2.01 -22.02
CA LEU A 90 1.24 -1.82 -20.60
C LEU A 90 2.42 -2.24 -19.71
N CYS A 91 2.98 -3.42 -19.93
CA CYS A 91 4.12 -3.91 -19.15
C CYS A 91 5.42 -3.12 -19.41
N SER A 92 5.58 -2.52 -20.60
CA SER A 92 6.75 -1.68 -20.91
C SER A 92 6.70 -0.30 -20.24
N VAL A 93 5.49 0.25 -20.05
CA VAL A 93 5.28 1.58 -19.45
C VAL A 93 5.21 1.53 -17.93
N ARG A 94 4.67 0.44 -17.38
CA ARG A 94 4.45 0.27 -15.93
C ARG A 94 5.43 -0.73 -15.34
N SER A 95 6.40 -0.22 -14.60
CA SER A 95 7.42 -1.05 -13.92
C SER A 95 6.88 -1.85 -12.73
N ASP A 96 5.69 -1.54 -12.24
CA ASP A 96 5.01 -2.25 -11.16
C ASP A 96 4.28 -3.51 -11.66
N LEU A 97 4.02 -3.64 -12.97
CA LEU A 97 3.43 -4.84 -13.56
C LEU A 97 4.51 -5.92 -13.75
N VAL A 98 4.33 -7.05 -13.07
CA VAL A 98 5.21 -8.23 -13.19
C VAL A 98 4.78 -9.11 -14.36
N ALA A 99 3.48 -9.42 -14.39
CA ALA A 99 2.90 -10.27 -15.43
C ALA A 99 1.40 -10.01 -15.59
N VAL A 100 0.87 -10.34 -16.76
CA VAL A 100 -0.56 -10.36 -17.04
C VAL A 100 -0.91 -11.70 -17.65
N TYR A 101 -1.94 -12.36 -17.13
CA TYR A 101 -2.44 -13.66 -17.58
C TYR A 101 -3.91 -13.56 -17.94
N ILE A 102 -4.31 -14.22 -19.01
CA ILE A 102 -5.70 -14.32 -19.46
C ILE A 102 -6.07 -15.79 -19.53
N TYR A 103 -7.10 -16.17 -18.76
CA TYR A 103 -7.61 -17.53 -18.70
C TYR A 103 -9.02 -17.60 -19.27
N ASP A 104 -9.37 -18.77 -19.85
CA ASP A 104 -10.74 -19.09 -20.24
C ASP A 104 -11.58 -19.55 -19.02
N GLU A 105 -12.86 -19.87 -19.25
CA GLU A 105 -13.78 -20.37 -18.22
C GLU A 105 -13.31 -21.69 -17.57
N GLN A 106 -12.53 -22.48 -18.30
CA GLN A 106 -11.98 -23.76 -17.86
C GLN A 106 -10.66 -23.60 -17.09
N GLY A 107 -10.18 -22.37 -16.94
CA GLY A 107 -8.90 -22.08 -16.28
C GLY A 107 -7.67 -22.37 -17.15
N LYS A 108 -7.86 -22.53 -18.46
CA LYS A 108 -6.75 -22.67 -19.41
C LYS A 108 -6.22 -21.30 -19.80
N LEU A 109 -4.91 -21.15 -19.82
CA LEU A 109 -4.25 -19.93 -20.28
C LEU A 109 -4.50 -19.71 -21.79
N VAL A 110 -5.11 -18.58 -22.11
CA VAL A 110 -5.38 -18.13 -23.48
C VAL A 110 -4.27 -17.24 -24.00
N ASP A 111 -3.84 -16.30 -23.16
CA ASP A 111 -2.77 -15.34 -23.49
C ASP A 111 -2.03 -14.93 -22.22
N SER A 112 -0.77 -14.47 -22.39
CA SER A 112 0.02 -13.99 -21.27
C SER A 112 1.12 -13.04 -21.72
N HIS A 113 1.42 -12.07 -20.88
CA HIS A 113 2.59 -11.22 -21.04
C HIS A 113 3.37 -11.16 -19.71
N THR A 114 4.63 -11.56 -19.77
CA THR A 114 5.51 -11.70 -18.61
C THR A 114 6.77 -10.83 -18.71
N GLY A 115 6.72 -9.80 -19.55
CA GLY A 115 7.88 -8.95 -19.82
C GLY A 115 9.03 -9.76 -20.45
N THR A 116 10.16 -9.78 -19.77
CA THR A 116 11.37 -10.51 -20.20
C THR A 116 11.47 -11.92 -19.63
N HIS A 117 10.52 -12.33 -18.79
CA HIS A 117 10.55 -13.61 -18.08
C HIS A 117 9.77 -14.69 -18.85
N THR A 118 10.16 -15.95 -18.67
CA THR A 118 9.49 -17.11 -19.29
C THR A 118 8.59 -17.81 -18.28
N LEU A 119 7.45 -18.34 -18.77
CA LEU A 119 6.57 -19.17 -17.98
C LEU A 119 7.13 -20.58 -17.76
N LYS A 120 6.81 -21.20 -16.63
CA LYS A 120 7.07 -22.63 -16.38
C LYS A 120 6.18 -23.49 -17.27
N GLU A 121 6.69 -24.68 -17.67
CA GLU A 121 5.94 -25.61 -18.54
C GLU A 121 4.65 -26.16 -17.90
N HIS A 122 4.56 -26.20 -16.55
CA HIS A 122 3.43 -26.76 -15.80
C HIS A 122 2.75 -25.74 -14.89
N TYR A 123 2.53 -24.52 -15.38
CA TYR A 123 1.98 -23.39 -14.64
C TYR A 123 0.54 -23.60 -14.10
N LEU A 124 -0.27 -24.48 -14.72
CA LEU A 124 -1.68 -24.70 -14.31
C LEU A 124 -1.83 -25.31 -12.89
N LYS A 125 -0.79 -25.92 -12.35
CA LYS A 125 -0.83 -26.56 -11.02
C LYS A 125 -0.62 -25.58 -9.87
N ASP A 126 -0.10 -24.39 -10.16
CA ASP A 126 0.32 -23.40 -9.15
C ASP A 126 -0.71 -22.29 -8.92
N LEU A 127 -1.90 -22.37 -9.58
CA LEU A 127 -2.97 -21.38 -9.49
C LEU A 127 -3.95 -21.59 -8.34
N SER A 128 -3.53 -22.18 -7.25
CA SER A 128 -4.40 -22.53 -6.09
C SER A 128 -5.03 -21.28 -5.42
N TYR A 129 -4.51 -20.09 -5.64
CA TYR A 129 -5.07 -18.82 -5.15
C TYR A 129 -6.18 -18.24 -6.04
N ILE A 130 -6.42 -18.83 -7.23
CA ILE A 130 -7.52 -18.48 -8.12
C ILE A 130 -8.65 -19.48 -7.89
N GLU A 131 -9.53 -19.21 -6.92
CA GLU A 131 -10.78 -19.95 -6.75
C GLU A 131 -11.74 -19.56 -7.87
N LEU A 132 -11.81 -20.41 -8.90
CA LEU A 132 -12.50 -20.15 -10.15
C LEU A 132 -14.03 -19.99 -10.03
N ASP A 133 -14.64 -20.46 -8.95
CA ASP A 133 -16.12 -20.53 -8.81
C ASP A 133 -16.74 -19.31 -8.10
N SER A 134 -15.94 -18.36 -7.61
CA SER A 134 -16.43 -17.32 -6.70
C SER A 134 -16.49 -15.90 -7.31
N TYR A 135 -16.13 -15.72 -8.57
CA TYR A 135 -16.01 -14.38 -9.16
C TYR A 135 -17.30 -13.89 -9.80
N SER A 136 -17.65 -12.62 -9.55
CA SER A 136 -18.74 -11.94 -10.24
C SER A 136 -18.21 -11.08 -11.37
N PRO A 137 -18.86 -11.09 -12.55
CA PRO A 137 -18.42 -10.29 -13.69
C PRO A 137 -18.30 -8.80 -13.35
N GLY A 138 -17.21 -8.18 -13.79
CA GLY A 138 -16.96 -6.74 -13.60
C GLY A 138 -16.53 -6.33 -12.19
N VAL A 139 -16.41 -7.27 -11.25
CA VAL A 139 -15.87 -7.00 -9.90
C VAL A 139 -14.37 -7.26 -9.91
N LEU A 140 -13.63 -6.33 -9.34
CA LEU A 140 -12.19 -6.43 -9.20
C LEU A 140 -11.85 -7.08 -7.84
N TYR A 141 -11.09 -8.16 -7.89
CA TYR A 141 -10.63 -8.92 -6.73
C TYR A 141 -9.14 -8.72 -6.54
N LEU A 142 -8.72 -8.63 -5.28
CA LEU A 142 -7.31 -8.61 -4.91
C LEU A 142 -6.97 -9.87 -4.12
N SER A 143 -5.84 -10.50 -4.47
CA SER A 143 -5.30 -11.61 -3.70
C SER A 143 -4.60 -11.12 -2.42
N GLU A 144 -4.35 -12.05 -1.50
CA GLU A 144 -3.35 -11.81 -0.47
C GLU A 144 -1.95 -11.71 -1.11
N PRO A 145 -0.99 -11.01 -0.46
CA PRO A 145 0.39 -11.01 -0.90
C PRO A 145 0.97 -12.43 -0.97
N HIS A 146 1.55 -12.77 -2.11
CA HIS A 146 2.16 -14.09 -2.33
C HIS A 146 3.42 -13.97 -3.21
N VAL A 147 4.16 -15.05 -3.30
CA VAL A 147 5.32 -15.12 -4.18
C VAL A 147 4.84 -15.56 -5.57
N GLU A 148 5.23 -14.83 -6.61
CA GLU A 148 4.99 -15.23 -8.00
C GLU A 148 5.64 -16.59 -8.26
N SER A 149 4.85 -17.57 -8.63
CA SER A 149 5.29 -18.96 -8.79
C SER A 149 5.27 -19.46 -10.23
N LEU A 150 4.67 -18.70 -11.15
CA LEU A 150 4.46 -19.09 -12.54
C LEU A 150 5.67 -18.79 -13.44
N LEU A 151 6.53 -17.84 -13.02
CA LEU A 151 7.70 -17.44 -13.77
C LEU A 151 8.89 -18.36 -13.50
N GLN A 152 9.69 -18.60 -14.53
CA GLN A 152 10.95 -19.31 -14.42
C GLN A 152 12.04 -18.35 -13.95
N ASP A 153 12.77 -18.72 -12.88
CA ASP A 153 13.94 -17.98 -12.38
C ASP A 153 13.66 -16.56 -11.83
N TYR A 154 12.37 -16.20 -11.62
CA TYR A 154 12.00 -14.91 -11.02
C TYR A 154 10.82 -15.08 -10.07
N TYR A 155 11.01 -14.78 -8.80
CA TYR A 155 10.06 -15.04 -7.71
C TYR A 155 9.79 -13.79 -6.86
N PRO A 156 9.24 -12.70 -7.42
CA PRO A 156 8.94 -11.50 -6.65
C PRO A 156 7.74 -11.71 -5.74
N TRP A 157 7.64 -10.92 -4.68
CA TRP A 157 6.42 -10.76 -3.93
C TRP A 157 5.43 -9.91 -4.72
N VAL A 158 4.23 -10.45 -4.93
CA VAL A 158 3.18 -9.83 -5.72
C VAL A 158 1.84 -9.79 -4.98
N VAL A 159 0.96 -8.92 -5.44
CA VAL A 159 -0.48 -8.97 -5.23
C VAL A 159 -1.12 -9.13 -6.59
N SER A 160 -1.97 -10.14 -6.76
CA SER A 160 -2.71 -10.34 -8.00
C SER A 160 -4.03 -9.58 -7.96
N VAL A 161 -4.31 -8.89 -9.05
CA VAL A 161 -5.59 -8.24 -9.31
C VAL A 161 -6.33 -9.06 -10.36
N LEU A 162 -7.55 -9.51 -10.04
CA LEU A 162 -8.34 -10.39 -10.89
C LEU A 162 -9.66 -9.73 -11.26
N GLN A 163 -10.06 -9.93 -12.52
CA GLN A 163 -11.40 -9.54 -12.99
C GLN A 163 -11.89 -10.51 -14.06
N GLU A 164 -13.19 -10.85 -14.01
CA GLU A 164 -13.87 -11.55 -15.10
C GLU A 164 -14.39 -10.51 -16.10
N ILE A 165 -14.03 -10.67 -17.36
CA ILE A 165 -14.39 -9.78 -18.47
C ILE A 165 -15.01 -10.57 -19.62
N PRO A 166 -15.94 -9.98 -20.41
CA PRO A 166 -16.49 -10.63 -21.59
C PRO A 166 -15.44 -10.65 -22.73
N GLY A 167 -15.22 -11.80 -23.35
CA GLY A 167 -14.48 -11.94 -24.60
C GLY A 167 -15.33 -11.64 -25.84
N ALA A 168 -14.69 -11.62 -27.02
CA ALA A 168 -15.34 -11.28 -28.31
C ALA A 168 -16.52 -12.17 -28.68
N ASP A 169 -16.48 -13.45 -28.31
CA ASP A 169 -17.50 -14.45 -28.65
C ASP A 169 -18.51 -14.69 -27.53
N GLY A 170 -18.59 -13.78 -26.54
CA GLY A 170 -19.43 -13.97 -25.37
C GLY A 170 -18.86 -14.97 -24.35
N GLN A 171 -17.64 -15.45 -24.55
CA GLN A 171 -16.89 -16.24 -23.58
C GLN A 171 -16.59 -15.36 -22.37
N LYS A 172 -16.48 -15.98 -21.21
CA LYS A 172 -15.96 -15.31 -20.03
C LYS A 172 -14.47 -15.54 -19.96
N LEU A 173 -13.73 -14.45 -19.89
CA LEU A 173 -12.29 -14.47 -19.72
C LEU A 173 -11.94 -13.93 -18.32
N ARG A 174 -10.92 -14.52 -17.70
CA ARG A 174 -10.38 -14.05 -16.43
C ARG A 174 -9.03 -13.44 -16.65
N VAL A 175 -8.91 -12.17 -16.34
CA VAL A 175 -7.65 -11.44 -16.40
C VAL A 175 -7.06 -11.38 -15.01
N VAL A 176 -5.79 -11.77 -14.90
CA VAL A 176 -4.99 -11.72 -13.68
C VAL A 176 -3.79 -10.84 -13.95
N ILE A 177 -3.61 -9.82 -13.13
CA ILE A 177 -2.47 -8.90 -13.20
C ILE A 177 -1.67 -9.02 -11.92
N ASP A 178 -0.42 -9.42 -12.02
CA ASP A 178 0.50 -9.51 -10.89
C ASP A 178 1.30 -8.23 -10.74
N LEU A 179 1.20 -7.64 -9.55
CA LEU A 179 1.78 -6.36 -9.19
C LEU A 179 2.90 -6.53 -8.19
N SER A 180 4.06 -5.97 -8.45
CA SER A 180 5.22 -6.03 -7.57
C SER A 180 4.99 -5.22 -6.29
N LEU A 181 5.08 -5.87 -5.12
CA LEU A 181 4.99 -5.20 -3.82
C LEU A 181 6.16 -4.24 -3.56
N ILE A 182 7.30 -4.46 -4.17
CA ILE A 182 8.48 -3.60 -3.99
C ILE A 182 8.21 -2.22 -4.56
N HIS A 183 7.59 -2.15 -5.74
CA HIS A 183 7.27 -0.88 -6.40
C HIS A 183 6.05 -0.16 -5.80
N ILE A 184 5.11 -0.90 -5.18
CA ILE A 184 3.98 -0.30 -4.47
C ILE A 184 4.41 0.35 -3.16
N SER A 185 5.41 -0.23 -2.48
CA SER A 185 5.88 0.23 -1.16
C SER A 185 6.92 1.35 -1.22
N GLU A 186 7.54 1.62 -2.36
CA GLU A 186 8.43 2.76 -2.54
C GLU A 186 7.61 3.98 -3.00
N PRO A 187 7.19 4.89 -2.08
CA PRO A 187 6.73 6.20 -2.52
C PRO A 187 7.91 6.83 -3.26
N THR A 188 7.67 7.29 -4.47
CA THR A 188 8.63 8.00 -5.33
C THR A 188 9.53 8.88 -4.47
N ARG A 189 10.74 8.37 -4.20
CA ARG A 189 11.78 9.13 -3.50
C ARG A 189 12.14 10.29 -4.43
N PRO A 190 11.95 11.55 -4.04
CA PRO A 190 12.41 12.65 -4.86
C PRO A 190 13.91 12.43 -5.10
N GLU A 191 14.33 12.40 -6.36
CA GLU A 191 15.74 12.36 -6.69
C GLU A 191 16.42 13.55 -6.02
N PRO A 192 17.54 13.38 -5.33
CA PRO A 192 18.29 14.50 -4.78
C PRO A 192 18.77 15.38 -5.94
N ILE A 193 18.29 16.64 -5.93
CA ILE A 193 18.75 17.70 -6.84
C ILE A 193 20.20 18.04 -6.54
#